data_79a80c46408aaf8928c6a9e2c385ffa7
#
_entry.id   79a80c46408aaf8928c6a9e2c385ffa7
#
_cell.length_a   1.000
_cell.length_b   1.000
_cell.length_c   1.000
_cell.angle_alpha   90.00
_cell.angle_beta   90.00
_cell.angle_gamma   90.00
#
_symmetry.space_group_name_H-M   'P 1'
#
loop_
_entity.id
_entity.type
_entity.pdbx_description
1 polymer ?
#
loop_
_entity_poly.entity_id
_entity_poly.type
_entity_poly.pdbx_seq_one_letter_code
_entity_poly.pdbx_strand_id
1 'polypeptide(L)'
;MQNTTINADFDEIGKFTRLADEWWDKQGAFKSLHDINPLRLNWIEDKVCEHLGSSLLGKSVVDIGCGGGILAHSMAVRGATVLGVDLGDENIKAGEIHAKRTDMMDRVSFRSVAAETLAQEMPESFDVITCMEMLEHVPNPSAIVQACFSLLKPGGVCVMSTINRNPKSYLFAIVGAEYVLRLVDKGTHDYHKFITPAELDQMAIRAGFDRFDMTGLHYNPITKNFWLSNRNVDVNYMMAFTKKA
;
A
#
# COMPACT_ATOMS: atom_id res chain seq x y z
N MET A 1 -18.58 5.42 -26.16
CA MET A 1 -18.39 5.02 -24.77
C MET A 1 -17.34 3.91 -24.77
N GLN A 2 -16.12 4.20 -24.38
CA GLN A 2 -15.10 3.14 -24.22
C GLN A 2 -15.52 2.31 -23.00
N ASN A 3 -15.75 1.01 -23.19
CA ASN A 3 -15.87 0.06 -22.10
C ASN A 3 -14.50 0.01 -21.40
N THR A 4 -14.28 0.85 -20.42
CA THR A 4 -13.11 0.78 -19.56
C THR A 4 -13.31 -0.45 -18.68
N THR A 5 -12.69 -1.57 -19.07
CA THR A 5 -12.60 -2.75 -18.22
C THR A 5 -11.89 -2.31 -16.94
N ILE A 6 -12.53 -2.48 -15.79
CA ILE A 6 -11.94 -2.15 -14.48
C ILE A 6 -10.67 -2.99 -14.33
N ASN A 7 -9.55 -2.36 -13.95
CA ASN A 7 -8.27 -3.01 -13.69
C ASN A 7 -8.31 -3.72 -12.32
N ALA A 8 -9.09 -4.78 -12.22
CA ALA A 8 -9.33 -5.51 -10.99
C ALA A 8 -9.39 -7.02 -11.24
N ASP A 9 -8.82 -7.77 -10.32
CA ASP A 9 -9.00 -9.21 -10.20
C ASP A 9 -10.05 -9.45 -9.09
N PHE A 10 -11.28 -9.73 -9.48
CA PHE A 10 -12.40 -9.90 -8.55
C PHE A 10 -12.24 -11.11 -7.62
N ASP A 11 -11.48 -12.14 -8.02
CA ASP A 11 -11.18 -13.29 -7.17
C ASP A 11 -10.21 -12.86 -6.05
N GLU A 12 -9.22 -12.03 -6.37
CA GLU A 12 -8.32 -11.44 -5.36
C GLU A 12 -9.10 -10.54 -4.38
N ILE A 13 -9.91 -9.62 -4.88
CA ILE A 13 -10.76 -8.76 -4.02
C ILE A 13 -11.63 -9.62 -3.11
N GLY A 14 -12.23 -10.70 -3.64
CA GLY A 14 -13.07 -11.61 -2.88
C GLY A 14 -12.34 -12.33 -1.74
N LYS A 15 -11.02 -12.56 -1.84
CA LYS A 15 -10.23 -13.15 -0.74
C LYS A 15 -10.20 -12.21 0.47
N PHE A 16 -9.88 -10.92 0.26
CA PHE A 16 -9.80 -9.92 1.32
C PHE A 16 -11.18 -9.53 1.87
N THR A 17 -12.19 -9.43 1.02
CA THR A 17 -13.56 -9.10 1.41
C THR A 17 -14.16 -10.14 2.37
N ARG A 18 -13.87 -11.43 2.17
CA ARG A 18 -14.34 -12.49 3.08
C ARG A 18 -13.79 -12.37 4.50
N LEU A 19 -12.66 -11.69 4.68
CA LEU A 19 -11.98 -11.49 5.96
C LEU A 19 -12.22 -10.08 6.53
N ALA A 20 -13.17 -9.31 5.96
CA ALA A 20 -13.34 -7.90 6.27
C ALA A 20 -13.59 -7.63 7.77
N ASP A 21 -14.29 -8.51 8.47
CA ASP A 21 -14.56 -8.37 9.91
C ASP A 21 -13.29 -8.52 10.77
N GLU A 22 -12.21 -9.12 10.23
CA GLU A 22 -10.95 -9.37 10.94
C GLU A 22 -9.92 -8.25 10.76
N TRP A 23 -10.16 -7.24 9.92
CA TRP A 23 -9.18 -6.17 9.62
C TRP A 23 -8.60 -5.53 10.89
N TRP A 24 -9.40 -5.36 11.93
CA TRP A 24 -8.99 -4.70 13.17
C TRP A 24 -8.76 -5.66 14.34
N ASP A 25 -8.85 -6.97 14.11
CA ASP A 25 -8.38 -7.97 15.06
C ASP A 25 -6.86 -8.14 14.95
N LYS A 26 -6.14 -7.64 15.95
CA LYS A 26 -4.66 -7.72 16.02
C LYS A 26 -4.13 -9.15 16.20
N GLN A 27 -4.99 -10.13 16.41
CA GLN A 27 -4.62 -11.55 16.49
C GLN A 27 -5.22 -12.36 15.33
N GLY A 28 -6.03 -11.75 14.47
CA GLY A 28 -6.72 -12.35 13.32
C GLY A 28 -5.84 -12.45 12.07
N ALA A 29 -6.48 -12.63 10.93
CA ALA A 29 -5.84 -12.85 9.63
C ALA A 29 -4.86 -11.73 9.23
N PHE A 30 -5.12 -10.48 9.63
CA PHE A 30 -4.29 -9.32 9.30
C PHE A 30 -3.26 -8.93 10.36
N LYS A 31 -2.99 -9.83 11.31
CA LYS A 31 -1.98 -9.62 12.37
C LYS A 31 -0.64 -9.13 11.82
N SER A 32 -0.14 -9.75 10.76
CA SER A 32 1.13 -9.38 10.13
C SER A 32 1.15 -7.93 9.64
N LEU A 33 0.03 -7.44 9.09
CA LEU A 33 -0.10 -6.05 8.67
C LEU A 33 -0.05 -5.08 9.85
N HIS A 34 -0.68 -5.43 10.97
CA HIS A 34 -0.56 -4.65 12.21
C HIS A 34 0.87 -4.63 12.75
N ASP A 35 1.57 -5.76 12.72
CA ASP A 35 2.94 -5.88 13.23
C ASP A 35 3.93 -5.05 12.40
N ILE A 36 3.79 -4.98 11.08
CA ILE A 36 4.67 -4.21 10.18
C ILE A 36 4.28 -2.74 10.06
N ASN A 37 3.04 -2.39 10.39
CA ASN A 37 2.51 -1.04 10.16
C ASN A 37 3.35 0.09 10.81
N PRO A 38 3.86 -0.04 12.05
CA PRO A 38 4.72 0.99 12.63
C PRO A 38 6.00 1.26 11.83
N LEU A 39 6.62 0.21 11.26
CA LEU A 39 7.83 0.34 10.44
C LEU A 39 7.52 1.07 9.13
N ARG A 40 6.43 0.68 8.45
CA ARG A 40 5.97 1.32 7.20
C ARG A 40 5.64 2.79 7.44
N LEU A 41 4.82 3.08 8.47
CA LEU A 41 4.42 4.44 8.80
C LEU A 41 5.61 5.35 9.12
N ASN A 42 6.55 4.87 9.94
CA ASN A 42 7.74 5.65 10.28
C ASN A 42 8.60 5.94 9.03
N TRP A 43 8.84 4.94 8.19
CA TRP A 43 9.63 5.14 6.97
C TRP A 43 8.92 6.09 5.99
N ILE A 44 7.60 5.97 5.82
CA ILE A 44 6.80 6.90 5.00
C ILE A 44 6.96 8.34 5.54
N GLU A 45 6.77 8.55 6.84
CA GLU A 45 6.90 9.88 7.44
C GLU A 45 8.32 10.42 7.32
N ASP A 46 9.36 9.59 7.50
CA ASP A 46 10.75 9.98 7.28
C ASP A 46 10.98 10.47 5.84
N LYS A 47 10.43 9.77 4.83
CA LYS A 47 10.53 10.18 3.43
C LYS A 47 9.74 11.46 3.14
N VAL A 48 8.59 11.63 3.75
CA VAL A 48 7.80 12.88 3.67
C VAL A 48 8.57 14.03 4.30
N CYS A 49 9.14 13.85 5.49
CA CYS A 49 9.96 14.86 6.15
C CYS A 49 11.21 15.23 5.34
N GLU A 50 11.90 14.22 4.79
CA GLU A 50 13.12 14.40 4.00
C GLU A 50 12.84 15.23 2.73
N HIS A 51 11.72 14.95 2.05
CA HIS A 51 11.41 15.57 0.75
C HIS A 51 10.59 16.85 0.86
N LEU A 52 9.56 16.88 1.74
CA LEU A 52 8.66 18.03 1.89
C LEU A 52 9.06 18.99 3.02
N GLY A 53 10.11 18.68 3.78
CA GLY A 53 10.58 19.50 4.90
C GLY A 53 9.61 19.59 6.09
N SER A 54 8.59 18.71 6.15
CA SER A 54 7.57 18.69 7.20
C SER A 54 6.98 17.29 7.36
N SER A 55 6.44 16.96 8.54
CA SER A 55 5.79 15.68 8.82
C SER A 55 4.46 15.49 8.06
N LEU A 56 3.77 14.39 8.33
CA LEU A 56 2.43 14.12 7.82
C LEU A 56 1.36 15.12 8.32
N LEU A 57 1.66 15.91 9.35
CA LEU A 57 0.73 16.89 9.92
C LEU A 57 0.23 17.88 8.87
N GLY A 58 -1.09 17.91 8.68
CA GLY A 58 -1.76 18.81 7.73
C GLY A 58 -1.62 18.44 6.26
N LYS A 59 -0.98 17.30 5.93
CA LYS A 59 -0.87 16.81 4.54
C LYS A 59 -2.15 16.17 4.07
N SER A 60 -2.49 16.36 2.80
CA SER A 60 -3.51 15.58 2.09
C SER A 60 -2.90 14.28 1.59
N VAL A 61 -3.46 13.14 2.00
CA VAL A 61 -2.94 11.81 1.69
C VAL A 61 -4.00 10.94 1.05
N VAL A 62 -3.64 10.15 0.04
CA VAL A 62 -4.47 9.03 -0.42
C VAL A 62 -3.72 7.70 -0.25
N ASP A 63 -4.42 6.70 0.31
CA ASP A 63 -3.94 5.34 0.46
C ASP A 63 -4.66 4.44 -0.56
N ILE A 64 -3.95 4.02 -1.59
CA ILE A 64 -4.48 3.23 -2.72
C ILE A 64 -4.39 1.75 -2.40
N GLY A 65 -5.53 1.03 -2.47
CA GLY A 65 -5.64 -0.34 -1.99
C GLY A 65 -5.55 -0.41 -0.47
N CYS A 66 -6.28 0.48 0.22
CA CYS A 66 -6.16 0.66 1.66
C CYS A 66 -6.67 -0.53 2.50
N GLY A 67 -7.40 -1.48 1.89
CA GLY A 67 -8.09 -2.55 2.61
C GLY A 67 -9.00 -1.98 3.71
N GLY A 68 -8.92 -2.52 4.91
CA GLY A 68 -9.65 -2.01 6.08
C GLY A 68 -9.06 -0.77 6.73
N GLY A 69 -8.07 -0.10 6.10
CA GLY A 69 -7.60 1.22 6.48
C GLY A 69 -6.57 1.28 7.61
N ILE A 70 -5.82 0.21 7.89
CA ILE A 70 -4.82 0.18 8.99
C ILE A 70 -3.78 1.29 8.83
N LEU A 71 -3.20 1.45 7.62
CA LEU A 71 -2.21 2.48 7.35
C LEU A 71 -2.85 3.86 7.25
N ALA A 72 -3.98 3.98 6.53
CA ALA A 72 -4.75 5.21 6.39
C ALA A 72 -5.10 5.82 7.75
N HIS A 73 -5.65 5.03 8.66
CA HIS A 73 -5.95 5.45 10.03
C HIS A 73 -4.68 5.89 10.78
N SER A 74 -3.58 5.16 10.65
CA SER A 74 -2.34 5.49 11.34
C SER A 74 -1.70 6.79 10.84
N MET A 75 -1.80 7.10 9.54
CA MET A 75 -1.41 8.39 8.98
C MET A 75 -2.30 9.53 9.47
N ALA A 76 -3.61 9.28 9.61
CA ALA A 76 -4.55 10.26 10.18
C ALA A 76 -4.23 10.57 11.65
N VAL A 77 -3.84 9.57 12.45
CA VAL A 77 -3.35 9.75 13.83
C VAL A 77 -2.09 10.64 13.87
N ARG A 78 -1.23 10.61 12.84
CA ARG A 78 -0.08 11.52 12.67
C ARG A 78 -0.49 12.92 12.19
N GLY A 79 -1.79 13.20 12.03
CA GLY A 79 -2.34 14.51 11.72
C GLY A 79 -2.56 14.79 10.24
N ALA A 80 -2.42 13.80 9.36
CA ALA A 80 -2.82 13.90 7.95
C ALA A 80 -4.35 13.94 7.80
N THR A 81 -4.82 14.49 6.69
CA THR A 81 -6.18 14.25 6.17
C THR A 81 -6.08 13.15 5.11
N VAL A 82 -6.68 12.00 5.37
CA VAL A 82 -6.46 10.78 4.58
C VAL A 82 -7.74 10.33 3.88
N LEU A 83 -7.62 10.00 2.60
CA LEU A 83 -8.61 9.25 1.83
C LEU A 83 -8.08 7.83 1.61
N GLY A 84 -8.72 6.82 2.20
CA GLY A 84 -8.46 5.42 1.86
C GLY A 84 -9.35 4.99 0.70
N VAL A 85 -8.80 4.32 -0.31
CA VAL A 85 -9.58 3.77 -1.41
C VAL A 85 -9.26 2.30 -1.65
N ASP A 86 -10.30 1.52 -1.88
CA ASP A 86 -10.25 0.09 -2.17
C ASP A 86 -11.45 -0.28 -3.06
N LEU A 87 -11.40 -1.41 -3.75
CA LEU A 87 -12.54 -1.92 -4.52
C LEU A 87 -13.44 -2.86 -3.70
N GLY A 88 -12.99 -3.33 -2.54
CA GLY A 88 -13.75 -4.19 -1.65
C GLY A 88 -14.67 -3.34 -0.75
N ASP A 89 -15.96 -3.32 -1.04
CA ASP A 89 -16.96 -2.54 -0.25
C ASP A 89 -16.93 -2.90 1.24
N GLU A 90 -16.76 -4.18 1.58
CA GLU A 90 -16.72 -4.62 2.99
C GLU A 90 -15.42 -4.19 3.67
N ASN A 91 -14.30 -4.11 2.95
CA ASN A 91 -13.05 -3.56 3.45
C ASN A 91 -13.24 -2.07 3.82
N ILE A 92 -13.86 -1.30 2.92
CA ILE A 92 -14.19 0.12 3.15
C ILE A 92 -15.08 0.28 4.39
N LYS A 93 -16.13 -0.53 4.51
CA LYS A 93 -17.00 -0.52 5.70
C LYS A 93 -16.25 -0.80 6.99
N ALA A 94 -15.31 -1.76 6.99
CA ALA A 94 -14.48 -2.05 8.15
C ALA A 94 -13.64 -0.83 8.58
N GLY A 95 -13.05 -0.11 7.61
CA GLY A 95 -12.33 1.14 7.85
C GLY A 95 -13.22 2.24 8.43
N GLU A 96 -14.41 2.46 7.85
CA GLU A 96 -15.37 3.45 8.32
C GLU A 96 -15.85 3.16 9.75
N ILE A 97 -16.18 1.90 10.05
CA ILE A 97 -16.59 1.47 11.39
C ILE A 97 -15.48 1.75 12.40
N HIS A 98 -14.23 1.44 12.06
CA HIS A 98 -13.10 1.70 12.94
C HIS A 98 -12.86 3.20 13.13
N ALA A 99 -12.87 4.00 12.06
CA ALA A 99 -12.73 5.45 12.14
C ALA A 99 -13.79 6.09 13.04
N LYS A 100 -15.04 5.62 12.93
CA LYS A 100 -16.13 6.05 13.81
C LYS A 100 -15.89 5.68 15.28
N ARG A 101 -15.40 4.46 15.54
CA ARG A 101 -15.12 3.99 16.92
C ARG A 101 -13.97 4.76 17.59
N THR A 102 -13.06 5.29 16.80
CA THR A 102 -11.86 5.99 17.27
C THR A 102 -11.96 7.50 17.16
N ASP A 103 -13.14 8.03 16.80
CA ASP A 103 -13.42 9.46 16.61
C ASP A 103 -12.46 10.14 15.60
N MET A 104 -12.20 9.44 14.49
CA MET A 104 -11.24 9.89 13.46
C MET A 104 -11.90 10.27 12.13
N MET A 105 -13.25 10.32 12.09
CA MET A 105 -14.00 10.62 10.85
C MET A 105 -13.69 11.99 10.25
N ASP A 106 -13.21 12.94 11.05
CA ASP A 106 -12.81 14.28 10.58
C ASP A 106 -11.45 14.26 9.85
N ARG A 107 -10.67 13.18 9.99
CA ARG A 107 -9.31 13.06 9.43
C ARG A 107 -9.12 11.92 8.46
N VAL A 108 -9.94 10.87 8.55
CA VAL A 108 -9.89 9.75 7.62
C VAL A 108 -11.26 9.46 7.04
N SER A 109 -11.32 9.34 5.73
CA SER A 109 -12.51 8.94 4.99
C SER A 109 -12.17 7.80 4.03
N PHE A 110 -13.18 7.06 3.59
CA PHE A 110 -13.01 5.89 2.75
C PHE A 110 -13.95 5.95 1.55
N ARG A 111 -13.51 5.40 0.40
CA ARG A 111 -14.33 5.28 -0.81
C ARG A 111 -14.06 3.97 -1.54
N SER A 112 -15.13 3.30 -1.95
CA SER A 112 -15.03 2.18 -2.90
C SER A 112 -14.94 2.74 -4.32
N VAL A 113 -13.71 2.86 -4.85
CA VAL A 113 -13.45 3.43 -6.17
C VAL A 113 -12.12 2.91 -6.73
N ALA A 114 -12.04 2.70 -8.04
CA ALA A 114 -10.80 2.37 -8.72
C ALA A 114 -9.83 3.58 -8.72
N ALA A 115 -8.53 3.31 -8.56
CA ALA A 115 -7.50 4.34 -8.53
C ALA A 115 -7.49 5.19 -9.82
N GLU A 116 -7.72 4.55 -10.98
CA GLU A 116 -7.78 5.22 -12.29
C GLU A 116 -9.00 6.16 -12.40
N THR A 117 -10.13 5.78 -11.80
CA THR A 117 -11.32 6.64 -11.75
C THR A 117 -11.06 7.83 -10.82
N LEU A 118 -10.51 7.57 -9.63
CA LEU A 118 -10.15 8.65 -8.70
C LEU A 118 -9.16 9.64 -9.33
N ALA A 119 -8.19 9.14 -10.12
CA ALA A 119 -7.21 9.98 -10.80
C ALA A 119 -7.84 10.94 -11.84
N GLN A 120 -8.99 10.55 -12.40
CA GLN A 120 -9.75 11.46 -13.30
C GLN A 120 -10.57 12.49 -12.51
N GLU A 121 -11.07 12.13 -11.33
CA GLU A 121 -11.88 13.00 -10.48
C GLU A 121 -11.04 14.02 -9.71
N MET A 122 -9.85 13.63 -9.25
CA MET A 122 -9.02 14.39 -8.31
C MET A 122 -7.56 14.49 -8.74
N PRO A 123 -7.25 14.94 -9.98
CA PRO A 123 -5.86 15.08 -10.41
C PRO A 123 -5.11 16.08 -9.51
N GLU A 124 -3.84 15.79 -9.25
CA GLU A 124 -2.93 16.65 -8.47
C GLU A 124 -3.50 17.17 -7.13
N SER A 125 -4.22 16.30 -6.43
CA SER A 125 -4.95 16.69 -5.21
C SER A 125 -4.24 16.30 -3.92
N PHE A 126 -3.26 15.39 -3.96
CA PHE A 126 -2.63 14.83 -2.77
C PHE A 126 -1.15 15.20 -2.66
N ASP A 127 -0.72 15.54 -1.43
CA ASP A 127 0.67 15.81 -1.11
C ASP A 127 1.47 14.51 -0.99
N VAL A 128 0.79 13.44 -0.53
CA VAL A 128 1.38 12.12 -0.31
C VAL A 128 0.45 11.04 -0.85
N ILE A 129 1.03 10.04 -1.50
CA ILE A 129 0.32 8.82 -1.94
C ILE A 129 1.01 7.60 -1.34
N THR A 130 0.22 6.67 -0.83
CA THR A 130 0.67 5.32 -0.47
C THR A 130 -0.05 4.28 -1.32
N CYS A 131 0.68 3.25 -1.77
CA CYS A 131 0.16 2.08 -2.48
C CYS A 131 0.96 0.87 -2.00
N MET A 132 0.45 0.21 -0.95
CA MET A 132 1.21 -0.77 -0.18
C MET A 132 0.64 -2.16 -0.36
N GLU A 133 1.47 -3.12 -0.85
CA GLU A 133 1.07 -4.53 -1.05
C GLU A 133 -0.20 -4.68 -1.91
N MET A 134 -0.31 -3.90 -2.98
CA MET A 134 -1.49 -3.88 -3.86
C MET A 134 -1.15 -4.20 -5.32
N LEU A 135 0.03 -3.81 -5.77
CA LEU A 135 0.43 -3.89 -7.18
C LEU A 135 0.47 -5.32 -7.73
N GLU A 136 0.81 -6.30 -6.88
CA GLU A 136 0.82 -7.73 -7.20
C GLU A 136 -0.59 -8.35 -7.34
N HIS A 137 -1.64 -7.63 -6.90
CA HIS A 137 -3.02 -8.12 -6.91
C HIS A 137 -3.84 -7.60 -8.09
N VAL A 138 -3.27 -6.77 -8.96
CA VAL A 138 -3.98 -6.18 -10.10
C VAL A 138 -3.48 -6.72 -11.44
N PRO A 139 -4.34 -6.81 -12.47
CA PRO A 139 -3.94 -7.24 -13.81
C PRO A 139 -2.91 -6.32 -14.48
N ASN A 140 -2.98 -5.01 -14.23
CA ASN A 140 -2.09 -4.02 -14.85
C ASN A 140 -1.54 -3.04 -13.78
N PRO A 141 -0.42 -3.39 -13.11
CA PRO A 141 0.19 -2.52 -12.11
C PRO A 141 0.68 -1.19 -12.69
N SER A 142 1.07 -1.13 -13.98
CA SER A 142 1.48 0.13 -14.61
C SER A 142 0.36 1.17 -14.66
N ALA A 143 -0.90 0.74 -14.82
CA ALA A 143 -2.04 1.66 -14.78
C ALA A 143 -2.25 2.26 -13.38
N ILE A 144 -2.03 1.48 -12.32
CA ILE A 144 -2.08 1.98 -10.93
C ILE A 144 -0.96 2.99 -10.67
N VAL A 145 0.28 2.67 -11.11
CA VAL A 145 1.42 3.61 -10.99
C VAL A 145 1.14 4.93 -11.72
N GLN A 146 0.53 4.87 -12.92
CA GLN A 146 0.12 6.06 -13.67
C GLN A 146 -0.99 6.84 -12.95
N ALA A 147 -1.97 6.15 -12.34
CA ALA A 147 -3.02 6.79 -11.55
C ALA A 147 -2.42 7.51 -10.32
N CYS A 148 -1.49 6.87 -9.60
CA CYS A 148 -0.75 7.50 -8.50
C CYS A 148 -0.03 8.77 -8.97
N PHE A 149 0.64 8.74 -10.13
CA PHE A 149 1.30 9.94 -10.68
C PHE A 149 0.30 11.06 -10.97
N SER A 150 -0.86 10.74 -11.53
CA SER A 150 -1.90 11.72 -11.86
C SER A 150 -2.52 12.35 -10.62
N LEU A 151 -2.70 11.58 -9.53
CA LEU A 151 -3.25 12.03 -8.25
C LEU A 151 -2.29 12.93 -7.47
N LEU A 152 -0.97 12.73 -7.65
CA LEU A 152 0.06 13.40 -6.87
C LEU A 152 0.27 14.83 -7.34
N LYS A 153 0.30 15.78 -6.41
CA LYS A 153 0.72 17.15 -6.67
C LYS A 153 2.16 17.22 -7.18
N PRO A 154 2.53 18.21 -8.02
CA PRO A 154 3.93 18.51 -8.27
C PRO A 154 4.69 18.72 -6.96
N GLY A 155 5.88 18.13 -6.85
CA GLY A 155 6.68 18.14 -5.62
C GLY A 155 6.21 17.16 -4.52
N GLY A 156 5.13 16.41 -4.73
CA GLY A 156 4.62 15.44 -3.76
C GLY A 156 5.45 14.16 -3.65
N VAL A 157 5.13 13.34 -2.65
CA VAL A 157 5.79 12.06 -2.36
C VAL A 157 4.84 10.88 -2.58
N CYS A 158 5.28 9.88 -3.32
CA CYS A 158 4.58 8.61 -3.49
C CYS A 158 5.42 7.46 -2.93
N VAL A 159 4.81 6.63 -2.08
CA VAL A 159 5.45 5.43 -1.54
C VAL A 159 4.68 4.21 -2.01
N MET A 160 5.41 3.26 -2.61
CA MET A 160 4.86 2.00 -3.09
C MET A 160 5.61 0.83 -2.47
N SER A 161 4.92 -0.27 -2.17
CA SER A 161 5.53 -1.53 -1.77
C SER A 161 4.93 -2.71 -2.51
N THR A 162 5.74 -3.75 -2.66
CA THR A 162 5.32 -5.04 -3.22
C THR A 162 6.36 -6.12 -2.92
N ILE A 163 6.09 -7.35 -3.33
CA ILE A 163 6.97 -8.51 -3.16
C ILE A 163 7.89 -8.64 -4.38
N ASN A 164 9.20 -8.80 -4.11
CA ASN A 164 10.20 -8.98 -5.15
C ASN A 164 10.09 -10.36 -5.83
N ARG A 165 10.24 -10.43 -7.13
CA ARG A 165 10.21 -11.69 -7.90
C ARG A 165 11.60 -12.32 -7.99
N ASN A 166 11.91 -13.24 -7.07
CA ASN A 166 13.12 -14.05 -7.09
C ASN A 166 12.92 -15.37 -6.30
N PRO A 167 13.84 -16.36 -6.40
CA PRO A 167 13.69 -17.64 -5.70
C PRO A 167 13.62 -17.53 -4.18
N LYS A 168 14.24 -16.51 -3.59
CA LYS A 168 14.24 -16.27 -2.15
C LYS A 168 12.87 -15.81 -1.69
N SER A 169 12.25 -14.85 -2.40
CA SER A 169 10.90 -14.39 -2.09
C SER A 169 9.87 -15.50 -2.27
N TYR A 170 10.01 -16.36 -3.29
CA TYR A 170 9.18 -17.55 -3.42
C TYR A 170 9.24 -18.42 -2.17
N LEU A 171 10.45 -18.71 -1.68
CA LEU A 171 10.65 -19.55 -0.50
C LEU A 171 10.08 -18.90 0.77
N PHE A 172 10.28 -17.60 0.95
CA PHE A 172 9.89 -16.92 2.19
C PHE A 172 8.43 -16.44 2.18
N ALA A 173 7.95 -15.83 1.08
CA ALA A 173 6.59 -15.29 1.00
C ALA A 173 5.54 -16.39 0.77
N ILE A 174 5.83 -17.37 -0.09
CA ILE A 174 4.88 -18.45 -0.39
C ILE A 174 5.10 -19.64 0.55
N VAL A 175 6.27 -20.28 0.50
CA VAL A 175 6.49 -21.50 1.29
C VAL A 175 6.57 -21.17 2.78
N GLY A 176 7.30 -20.11 3.17
CA GLY A 176 7.48 -19.71 4.55
C GLY A 176 6.21 -19.15 5.18
N ALA A 177 5.64 -18.10 4.58
CA ALA A 177 4.52 -17.38 5.17
C ALA A 177 3.20 -18.15 5.07
N GLU A 178 2.91 -18.80 3.93
CA GLU A 178 1.63 -19.49 3.72
C GLU A 178 1.61 -20.92 4.28
N TYR A 179 2.69 -21.69 4.09
CA TYR A 179 2.67 -23.14 4.44
C TYR A 179 3.33 -23.47 5.76
N VAL A 180 4.40 -22.78 6.14
CA VAL A 180 5.17 -23.10 7.36
C VAL A 180 4.72 -22.25 8.53
N LEU A 181 4.74 -20.94 8.40
CA LEU A 181 4.44 -20.02 9.50
C LEU A 181 2.96 -19.64 9.59
N ARG A 182 2.20 -19.86 8.51
CA ARG A 182 0.78 -19.53 8.41
C ARG A 182 0.49 -18.07 8.81
N LEU A 183 1.36 -17.17 8.38
CA LEU A 183 1.22 -15.74 8.62
C LEU A 183 0.13 -15.11 7.73
N VAL A 184 -0.15 -15.75 6.61
CA VAL A 184 -1.21 -15.43 5.64
C VAL A 184 -1.81 -16.73 5.11
N ASP A 185 -3.01 -16.66 4.54
CA ASP A 185 -3.72 -17.81 3.99
C ASP A 185 -2.99 -18.41 2.76
N LYS A 186 -3.19 -19.70 2.53
CA LYS A 186 -2.65 -20.39 1.36
C LYS A 186 -3.25 -19.83 0.07
N GLY A 187 -2.40 -19.57 -0.92
CA GLY A 187 -2.79 -19.03 -2.20
C GLY A 187 -3.04 -17.52 -2.17
N THR A 188 -2.56 -16.83 -1.13
CA THR A 188 -2.57 -15.37 -1.08
C THR A 188 -1.65 -14.77 -2.15
N HIS A 189 -0.54 -15.44 -2.46
CA HIS A 189 0.47 -14.92 -3.38
C HIS A 189 0.65 -15.81 -4.61
N ASP A 190 0.67 -15.18 -5.79
CA ASP A 190 1.08 -15.78 -7.06
C ASP A 190 2.46 -15.23 -7.44
N TYR A 191 3.47 -16.11 -7.50
CA TYR A 191 4.85 -15.74 -7.85
C TYR A 191 4.96 -14.99 -9.20
N HIS A 192 4.11 -15.30 -10.16
CA HIS A 192 4.14 -14.65 -11.48
C HIS A 192 3.67 -13.19 -11.42
N LYS A 193 2.93 -12.82 -10.39
CA LYS A 193 2.46 -11.46 -10.15
C LYS A 193 3.45 -10.61 -9.35
N PHE A 194 4.51 -11.20 -8.80
CA PHE A 194 5.55 -10.46 -8.07
C PHE A 194 6.30 -9.52 -9.00
N ILE A 195 6.74 -8.39 -8.47
CA ILE A 195 7.33 -7.28 -9.23
C ILE A 195 8.74 -7.05 -8.72
N THR A 196 9.74 -7.10 -9.61
CA THR A 196 11.12 -6.76 -9.22
C THR A 196 11.27 -5.25 -8.99
N PRO A 197 12.24 -4.81 -8.14
CA PRO A 197 12.53 -3.39 -7.97
C PRO A 197 12.81 -2.66 -9.29
N ALA A 198 13.47 -3.31 -10.25
CA ALA A 198 13.75 -2.73 -11.56
C ALA A 198 12.47 -2.55 -12.41
N GLU A 199 11.52 -3.47 -12.33
CA GLU A 199 10.24 -3.35 -13.03
C GLU A 199 9.40 -2.22 -12.46
N LEU A 200 9.31 -2.10 -11.12
CA LEU A 200 8.58 -1.00 -10.47
C LEU A 200 9.23 0.35 -10.80
N ASP A 201 10.56 0.43 -10.75
CA ASP A 201 11.31 1.64 -11.11
C ASP A 201 11.02 2.06 -12.57
N GLN A 202 11.01 1.09 -13.50
CA GLN A 202 10.67 1.36 -14.90
C GLN A 202 9.22 1.84 -15.10
N MET A 203 8.25 1.24 -14.38
CA MET A 203 6.86 1.70 -14.42
C MET A 203 6.76 3.14 -13.91
N ALA A 204 7.44 3.44 -12.79
CA ALA A 204 7.45 4.77 -12.18
C ALA A 204 8.10 5.81 -13.11
N ILE A 205 9.25 5.52 -13.71
CA ILE A 205 9.92 6.41 -14.67
C ILE A 205 9.03 6.69 -15.89
N ARG A 206 8.36 5.66 -16.43
CA ARG A 206 7.42 5.84 -17.56
C ARG A 206 6.23 6.70 -17.21
N ALA A 207 5.75 6.65 -15.96
CA ALA A 207 4.70 7.51 -15.46
C ALA A 207 5.16 8.96 -15.22
N GLY A 208 6.47 9.21 -15.08
CA GLY A 208 7.06 10.52 -14.86
C GLY A 208 7.62 10.74 -13.45
N PHE A 209 7.66 9.71 -12.62
CA PHE A 209 8.26 9.76 -11.28
C PHE A 209 9.80 9.75 -11.33
N ASP A 210 10.40 10.40 -10.35
CA ASP A 210 11.81 10.22 -9.98
C ASP A 210 11.87 9.45 -8.65
N ARG A 211 12.64 8.34 -8.62
CA ARG A 211 12.88 7.58 -7.37
C ARG A 211 13.98 8.27 -6.55
N PHE A 212 13.76 8.43 -5.24
CA PHE A 212 14.77 9.01 -4.36
C PHE A 212 15.22 8.08 -3.22
N ASP A 213 14.45 7.04 -2.86
CA ASP A 213 14.88 6.06 -1.87
C ASP A 213 14.24 4.68 -2.06
N MET A 214 14.84 3.66 -1.42
CA MET A 214 14.34 2.28 -1.40
C MET A 214 14.83 1.56 -0.15
N THR A 215 13.96 0.74 0.46
CA THR A 215 14.31 -0.14 1.59
C THR A 215 13.63 -1.49 1.47
N GLY A 216 14.23 -2.54 2.01
CA GLY A 216 13.61 -3.85 2.14
C GLY A 216 12.96 -4.03 3.50
N LEU A 217 11.87 -4.77 3.53
CA LEU A 217 11.19 -5.21 4.74
C LEU A 217 11.50 -6.70 4.98
N HIS A 218 11.93 -7.03 6.18
CA HIS A 218 12.38 -8.36 6.57
C HIS A 218 11.66 -8.86 7.81
N TYR A 219 11.56 -10.18 7.91
CA TYR A 219 11.00 -10.90 9.06
C TYR A 219 11.96 -11.97 9.57
N ASN A 220 12.16 -12.04 10.89
CA ASN A 220 12.91 -13.11 11.51
C ASN A 220 11.92 -14.10 12.18
N PRO A 221 11.81 -15.34 11.68
CA PRO A 221 10.84 -16.32 12.21
C PRO A 221 11.18 -16.81 13.62
N ILE A 222 12.43 -16.67 14.08
CA ILE A 222 12.87 -17.10 15.42
C ILE A 222 12.48 -16.03 16.44
N THR A 223 12.84 -14.77 16.19
CA THR A 223 12.53 -13.65 17.10
C THR A 223 11.16 -13.05 16.87
N LYS A 224 10.48 -13.39 15.78
CA LYS A 224 9.19 -12.87 15.32
C LYS A 224 9.19 -11.32 15.13
N ASN A 225 10.35 -10.75 14.83
CA ASN A 225 10.52 -9.32 14.63
C ASN A 225 10.63 -8.97 13.16
N PHE A 226 10.06 -7.83 12.79
CA PHE A 226 10.25 -7.17 11.50
C PHE A 226 11.30 -6.06 11.62
N TRP A 227 12.05 -5.81 10.52
CA TRP A 227 12.99 -4.69 10.42
C TRP A 227 13.15 -4.21 8.98
N LEU A 228 13.66 -3.00 8.80
CA LEU A 228 13.99 -2.43 7.49
C LEU A 228 15.50 -2.55 7.21
N SER A 229 15.87 -2.64 5.93
CA SER A 229 17.26 -2.72 5.49
C SER A 229 17.46 -2.05 4.14
N ASN A 230 18.28 -1.02 4.08
CA ASN A 230 18.64 -0.33 2.83
C ASN A 230 19.64 -1.12 1.95
N ARG A 231 20.11 -2.30 2.44
CA ARG A 231 21.10 -3.13 1.72
C ARG A 231 20.49 -4.41 1.13
N ASN A 232 19.29 -4.75 1.51
CA ASN A 232 18.66 -6.00 1.11
C ASN A 232 17.18 -5.76 0.81
N VAL A 233 16.77 -6.00 -0.42
CA VAL A 233 15.39 -5.86 -0.94
C VAL A 233 14.90 -7.20 -1.52
N ASP A 234 15.46 -8.31 -1.06
CA ASP A 234 15.27 -9.61 -1.70
C ASP A 234 13.83 -10.15 -1.57
N VAL A 235 13.08 -9.85 -0.51
CA VAL A 235 11.76 -10.45 -0.30
C VAL A 235 10.65 -9.42 -0.51
N ASN A 236 10.55 -8.46 0.36
CA ASN A 236 9.59 -7.37 0.29
C ASN A 236 10.34 -6.05 0.31
N TYR A 237 9.85 -5.05 -0.41
CA TYR A 237 10.52 -3.76 -0.49
C TYR A 237 9.52 -2.60 -0.60
N MET A 238 9.97 -1.43 -0.18
CA MET A 238 9.29 -0.14 -0.34
C MET A 238 10.18 0.79 -1.17
N MET A 239 9.56 1.56 -2.06
CA MET A 239 10.21 2.61 -2.85
C MET A 239 9.52 3.95 -2.64
N ALA A 240 10.30 5.01 -2.52
CA ALA A 240 9.84 6.38 -2.45
C ALA A 240 10.16 7.13 -3.74
N PHE A 241 9.15 7.80 -4.26
CA PHE A 241 9.17 8.54 -5.51
C PHE A 241 8.67 9.97 -5.30
N THR A 242 9.08 10.87 -6.19
CA THR A 242 8.57 12.23 -6.26
C THR A 242 8.11 12.57 -7.67
N LYS A 243 7.16 13.49 -7.77
CA LYS A 243 6.78 14.15 -9.00
C LYS A 243 7.48 15.50 -9.07
N LYS A 244 8.20 15.78 -10.17
CA LYS A 244 8.84 17.09 -10.35
C LYS A 244 7.86 18.24 -10.16
N ALA A 245 8.36 19.32 -9.51
CA ALA A 245 7.62 20.55 -9.34
C ALA A 245 7.47 21.33 -10.63
#